data_809bda61dacb0e95f69ad096d4e2b8ee
#
_entry.id   809bda61dacb0e95f69ad096d4e2b8ee
#
_cell.length_a   1.000
_cell.length_b   1.000
_cell.length_c   1.000
_cell.angle_alpha   90.00
_cell.angle_beta   90.00
_cell.angle_gamma   90.00
#
_symmetry.space_group_name_H-M   'P 1'
#
loop_
_entity.id
_entity.type
_entity.pdbx_description
1 polymer ?
#
loop_
_entity_poly.entity_id
_entity_poly.type
_entity_poly.pdbx_seq_one_letter_code
_entity_poly.pdbx_strand_id
1 'polypeptide(L)'
;MGDPALVSLTFDDGLRCQFERAVPILDRYDFPATFFLVANTDPIHTDGGQHPDWHKINWSEHDIGLLKGMIRRGYEIGAHSVNHRIPELDDNPKFEVEGSKQWIESRLETEASSYCYLFYHVTQAIKHAVIEAGYKQSHGGHNAGFYSLHEPVDWFDVDCRQITQDEKVSEWVQAGHWHIVVFHGIGTWDDGWEPITTEQFNAQMAELAVFRDSGAVKVVTFKEGAKRLRRS
;
A
#
# COMPACT_ATOMS: atom_id res chain seq x y z
N MET A 1 -8.92 25.24 -15.30
CA MET A 1 -7.87 24.25 -15.00
C MET A 1 -8.60 22.96 -14.65
N GLY A 2 -8.19 21.80 -15.20
CA GLY A 2 -8.77 20.52 -14.84
C GLY A 2 -8.49 20.15 -13.38
N ASP A 3 -9.17 19.11 -12.86
CA ASP A 3 -8.90 18.59 -11.51
C ASP A 3 -7.46 18.07 -11.41
N PRO A 4 -6.73 18.37 -10.32
CA PRO A 4 -5.39 17.82 -10.13
C PRO A 4 -5.43 16.28 -10.07
N ALA A 5 -4.34 15.64 -10.46
CA ALA A 5 -4.20 14.20 -10.22
C ALA A 5 -4.17 13.90 -8.72
N LEU A 6 -4.76 12.78 -8.32
CA LEU A 6 -4.52 12.20 -7.00
C LEU A 6 -3.46 11.10 -7.13
N VAL A 7 -2.56 11.01 -6.17
CA VAL A 7 -1.55 9.94 -6.10
C VAL A 7 -1.57 9.34 -4.71
N SER A 8 -1.76 8.02 -4.63
CA SER A 8 -1.61 7.24 -3.41
C SER A 8 -0.38 6.36 -3.54
N LEU A 9 0.60 6.59 -2.67
CA LEU A 9 1.79 5.75 -2.55
C LEU A 9 1.47 4.61 -1.58
N THR A 10 1.59 3.37 -2.03
CA THR A 10 1.31 2.19 -1.22
C THR A 10 2.53 1.30 -1.12
N PHE A 11 2.69 0.66 0.01
CA PHE A 11 3.79 -0.24 0.32
C PHE A 11 3.23 -1.55 0.86
N ASP A 12 3.54 -2.66 0.20
CA ASP A 12 3.04 -3.97 0.58
C ASP A 12 4.06 -4.75 1.43
N ASP A 13 3.63 -5.83 2.10
CA ASP A 13 4.40 -6.75 2.93
C ASP A 13 4.83 -6.23 4.32
N GLY A 14 5.00 -4.93 4.50
CA GLY A 14 5.55 -4.36 5.74
C GLY A 14 7.04 -4.64 5.92
N LEU A 15 7.82 -4.57 4.83
CA LEU A 15 9.25 -4.84 4.80
C LEU A 15 10.04 -3.80 5.59
N ARG A 16 11.09 -4.23 6.30
CA ARG A 16 11.93 -3.37 7.15
C ARG A 16 12.53 -2.19 6.38
N CYS A 17 12.98 -2.42 5.15
CA CYS A 17 13.55 -1.40 4.28
C CYS A 17 12.59 -0.23 4.00
N GLN A 18 11.28 -0.48 3.99
CA GLN A 18 10.27 0.57 3.78
C GLN A 18 10.28 1.59 4.92
N PHE A 19 10.41 1.12 6.17
CA PHE A 19 10.43 1.98 7.35
C PHE A 19 11.78 2.68 7.53
N GLU A 20 12.86 2.02 7.19
CA GLU A 20 14.22 2.54 7.38
C GLU A 20 14.67 3.47 6.26
N ARG A 21 14.17 3.28 5.02
CA ARG A 21 14.63 4.02 3.84
C ARG A 21 13.54 4.87 3.19
N ALA A 22 12.31 4.31 2.96
CA ALA A 22 11.25 5.08 2.32
C ALA A 22 10.65 6.13 3.26
N VAL A 23 10.31 5.77 4.50
CA VAL A 23 9.66 6.71 5.44
C VAL A 23 10.48 7.99 5.65
N PRO A 24 11.81 7.98 5.86
CA PRO A 24 12.60 9.21 5.97
C PRO A 24 12.57 10.10 4.70
N ILE A 25 12.43 9.48 3.52
CA ILE A 25 12.28 10.21 2.26
C ILE A 25 10.88 10.82 2.16
N LEU A 26 9.84 10.05 2.46
CA LEU A 26 8.46 10.54 2.49
C LEU A 26 8.27 11.70 3.48
N ASP A 27 8.83 11.57 4.69
CA ASP A 27 8.81 12.62 5.71
C ASP A 27 9.49 13.93 5.21
N ARG A 28 10.57 13.83 4.44
CA ARG A 28 11.25 14.99 3.84
C ARG A 28 10.37 15.79 2.90
N TYR A 29 9.48 15.12 2.18
CA TYR A 29 8.57 15.73 1.22
C TYR A 29 7.15 15.96 1.77
N ASP A 30 6.90 15.66 3.05
CA ASP A 30 5.56 15.67 3.67
C ASP A 30 4.55 14.85 2.88
N PHE A 31 4.95 13.68 2.38
CA PHE A 31 4.08 12.78 1.64
C PHE A 31 3.44 11.75 2.55
N PRO A 32 2.10 11.74 2.68
CA PRO A 32 1.40 10.61 3.28
C PRO A 32 1.50 9.39 2.37
N ALA A 33 1.49 8.20 2.98
CA ALA A 33 1.47 6.94 2.26
C ALA A 33 0.66 5.89 3.04
N THR A 34 0.37 4.76 2.40
CA THR A 34 -0.33 3.62 3.00
C THR A 34 0.61 2.43 3.05
N PHE A 35 0.72 1.79 4.20
CA PHE A 35 1.51 0.57 4.40
C PHE A 35 0.58 -0.59 4.70
N PHE A 36 0.60 -1.61 3.84
CA PHE A 36 -0.18 -2.83 4.00
C PHE A 36 0.67 -3.89 4.68
N LEU A 37 0.25 -4.30 5.88
CA LEU A 37 1.07 -5.10 6.77
C LEU A 37 0.54 -6.53 6.89
N VAL A 38 1.47 -7.48 6.81
CA VAL A 38 1.23 -8.88 7.14
C VAL A 38 1.16 -9.03 8.66
N ALA A 39 0.12 -9.72 9.15
CA ALA A 39 -0.16 -9.76 10.58
C ALA A 39 0.77 -10.69 11.38
N ASN A 40 1.17 -11.84 10.81
CA ASN A 40 2.05 -12.77 11.52
C ASN A 40 3.50 -12.26 11.65
N THR A 41 4.30 -12.98 12.43
CA THR A 41 5.72 -12.66 12.65
C THR A 41 6.68 -13.50 11.81
N ASP A 42 6.17 -14.45 11.04
CA ASP A 42 6.97 -15.33 10.20
C ASP A 42 7.60 -14.59 9.02
N PRO A 43 8.70 -15.08 8.43
CA PRO A 43 9.25 -14.54 7.21
C PRO A 43 8.21 -14.49 6.07
N ILE A 44 8.36 -13.53 5.16
CA ILE A 44 7.49 -13.43 3.99
C ILE A 44 7.62 -14.69 3.13
N HIS A 45 6.48 -15.24 2.75
CA HIS A 45 6.40 -16.33 1.77
C HIS A 45 6.15 -15.73 0.38
N THR A 46 6.87 -16.25 -0.61
CA THR A 46 6.63 -15.98 -2.04
C THR A 46 6.15 -17.27 -2.71
N ASP A 47 5.74 -17.21 -3.96
CA ASP A 47 5.37 -18.40 -4.74
C ASP A 47 6.52 -19.41 -4.88
N GLY A 48 7.77 -18.96 -4.75
CA GLY A 48 8.97 -19.80 -4.73
C GLY A 48 9.35 -20.33 -3.35
N GLY A 49 8.58 -20.03 -2.30
CA GLY A 49 8.88 -20.39 -0.91
C GLY A 49 9.27 -19.18 -0.06
N GLN A 50 9.92 -19.43 1.09
CA GLN A 50 10.43 -18.36 1.95
C GLN A 50 11.63 -17.67 1.31
N HIS A 51 11.66 -16.34 1.38
CA HIS A 51 12.86 -15.57 1.09
C HIS A 51 13.50 -15.15 2.41
N PRO A 52 14.62 -15.78 2.83
CA PRO A 52 15.15 -15.60 4.18
C PRO A 52 15.68 -14.21 4.47
N ASP A 53 16.03 -13.46 3.42
CA ASP A 53 16.62 -12.12 3.55
C ASP A 53 15.57 -11.01 3.56
N TRP A 54 14.32 -11.31 3.23
CA TRP A 54 13.23 -10.32 3.25
C TRP A 54 12.69 -10.14 4.67
N HIS A 55 13.28 -9.21 5.38
CA HIS A 55 12.88 -8.89 6.73
C HIS A 55 11.69 -7.94 6.76
N LYS A 56 10.61 -8.35 7.42
CA LYS A 56 9.48 -7.47 7.72
C LYS A 56 9.48 -7.06 9.20
N ILE A 57 8.58 -6.16 9.56
CA ILE A 57 8.30 -5.84 10.97
C ILE A 57 7.86 -7.12 11.70
N ASN A 58 8.25 -7.23 12.97
CA ASN A 58 7.95 -8.41 13.81
C ASN A 58 6.97 -8.09 14.96
N TRP A 59 6.32 -6.94 14.90
CA TRP A 59 5.33 -6.49 15.89
C TRP A 59 5.87 -6.35 17.32
N SER A 60 7.16 -6.13 17.48
CA SER A 60 7.77 -5.78 18.76
C SER A 60 7.19 -4.46 19.30
N GLU A 61 7.42 -4.17 20.59
CA GLU A 61 7.02 -2.87 21.17
C GLU A 61 7.65 -1.70 20.40
N HIS A 62 8.88 -1.87 19.91
CA HIS A 62 9.55 -0.89 19.06
C HIS A 62 8.79 -0.66 17.76
N ASP A 63 8.41 -1.73 17.05
CA ASP A 63 7.69 -1.63 15.79
C ASP A 63 6.28 -1.03 15.99
N ILE A 64 5.58 -1.45 17.05
CA ILE A 64 4.28 -0.88 17.41
C ILE A 64 4.42 0.63 17.70
N GLY A 65 5.45 1.03 18.43
CA GLY A 65 5.74 2.44 18.70
C GLY A 65 6.04 3.24 17.43
N LEU A 66 6.82 2.67 16.51
CA LEU A 66 7.11 3.24 15.19
C LEU A 66 5.81 3.46 14.38
N LEU A 67 5.00 2.41 14.24
CA LEU A 67 3.74 2.46 13.48
C LEU A 67 2.74 3.46 14.08
N LYS A 68 2.55 3.48 15.41
CA LYS A 68 1.73 4.50 16.08
C LYS A 68 2.28 5.91 15.83
N GLY A 69 3.60 6.08 15.76
CA GLY A 69 4.25 7.34 15.39
C GLY A 69 3.93 7.75 13.95
N MET A 70 3.95 6.82 13.02
CA MET A 70 3.60 7.06 11.61
C MET A 70 2.13 7.46 11.46
N ILE A 71 1.21 6.75 12.12
CA ILE A 71 -0.23 7.09 12.13
C ILE A 71 -0.45 8.54 12.59
N ARG A 72 0.23 8.98 13.66
CA ARG A 72 0.14 10.38 14.13
C ARG A 72 0.67 11.40 13.12
N ARG A 73 1.59 11.02 12.24
CA ARG A 73 2.09 11.84 11.12
C ARG A 73 1.22 11.79 9.86
N GLY A 74 0.10 11.04 9.89
CA GLY A 74 -0.83 10.98 8.76
C GLY A 74 -0.63 9.82 7.80
N TYR A 75 0.26 8.87 8.11
CA TYR A 75 0.36 7.62 7.37
C TYR A 75 -0.86 6.73 7.64
N GLU A 76 -1.26 5.95 6.65
CA GLU A 76 -2.28 4.93 6.80
C GLU A 76 -1.64 3.56 6.97
N ILE A 77 -2.19 2.76 7.87
CA ILE A 77 -1.86 1.34 8.00
C ILE A 77 -3.07 0.52 7.54
N GLY A 78 -2.86 -0.31 6.54
CA GLY A 78 -3.81 -1.28 6.01
C GLY A 78 -3.36 -2.72 6.28
N ALA A 79 -4.17 -3.69 5.86
CA ALA A 79 -3.92 -5.10 6.08
C ALA A 79 -3.55 -5.86 4.80
N HIS A 80 -2.67 -6.87 4.94
CA HIS A 80 -2.17 -7.72 3.87
C HIS A 80 -2.16 -9.19 4.27
N SER A 81 -3.31 -9.70 4.74
CA SER A 81 -3.54 -11.03 5.30
C SER A 81 -2.80 -11.33 6.62
N VAL A 82 -3.06 -12.52 7.17
CA VAL A 82 -2.33 -13.03 8.34
C VAL A 82 -1.02 -13.67 7.92
N ASN A 83 -1.03 -14.62 6.97
CA ASN A 83 0.11 -15.49 6.69
C ASN A 83 0.86 -15.17 5.41
N HIS A 84 0.35 -14.29 4.56
CA HIS A 84 0.92 -13.98 3.24
C HIS A 84 1.12 -15.22 2.36
N ARG A 85 0.10 -16.11 2.33
CA ARG A 85 0.15 -17.38 1.58
C ARG A 85 -1.17 -17.65 0.90
N ILE A 86 -1.14 -17.92 -0.42
CA ILE A 86 -2.35 -18.19 -1.22
C ILE A 86 -3.10 -19.43 -0.73
N PRO A 87 -2.46 -20.59 -0.46
CA PRO A 87 -3.20 -21.77 0.00
C PRO A 87 -4.00 -21.49 1.28
N GLU A 88 -3.43 -20.82 2.26
CA GLU A 88 -4.12 -20.47 3.51
C GLU A 88 -5.24 -19.45 3.29
N LEU A 89 -5.01 -18.50 2.38
CA LEU A 89 -6.02 -17.50 2.00
C LEU A 89 -7.22 -18.15 1.29
N ASP A 90 -6.98 -19.10 0.39
CA ASP A 90 -8.06 -19.81 -0.32
C ASP A 90 -8.80 -20.79 0.61
N ASP A 91 -8.08 -21.49 1.49
CA ASP A 91 -8.66 -22.44 2.42
C ASP A 91 -9.52 -21.78 3.51
N ASN A 92 -9.08 -20.61 4.00
CA ASN A 92 -9.79 -19.88 5.06
C ASN A 92 -9.71 -18.36 4.88
N PRO A 93 -10.36 -17.81 3.84
CA PRO A 93 -10.29 -16.37 3.54
C PRO A 93 -10.80 -15.51 4.69
N LYS A 94 -11.80 -15.98 5.45
CA LYS A 94 -12.29 -15.25 6.60
C LYS A 94 -11.22 -15.04 7.68
N PHE A 95 -10.49 -16.09 8.04
CA PHE A 95 -9.41 -16.00 9.03
C PHE A 95 -8.28 -15.08 8.56
N GLU A 96 -7.84 -15.23 7.32
CA GLU A 96 -6.76 -14.45 6.75
C GLU A 96 -7.10 -12.96 6.67
N VAL A 97 -8.31 -12.64 6.28
CA VAL A 97 -8.78 -11.26 6.06
C VAL A 97 -9.21 -10.61 7.38
N GLU A 98 -10.13 -11.22 8.13
CA GLU A 98 -10.63 -10.67 9.40
C GLU A 98 -9.56 -10.70 10.48
N GLY A 99 -8.78 -11.79 10.56
CA GLY A 99 -7.70 -11.93 11.52
C GLY A 99 -6.62 -10.86 11.35
N SER A 100 -6.25 -10.51 10.12
CA SER A 100 -5.28 -9.44 9.87
C SER A 100 -5.80 -8.06 10.32
N LYS A 101 -7.10 -7.78 10.10
CA LYS A 101 -7.75 -6.57 10.59
C LYS A 101 -7.69 -6.48 12.12
N GLN A 102 -8.16 -7.53 12.79
CA GLN A 102 -8.20 -7.59 14.24
C GLN A 102 -6.80 -7.48 14.87
N TRP A 103 -5.80 -8.10 14.23
CA TRP A 103 -4.41 -8.00 14.64
C TRP A 103 -3.90 -6.56 14.64
N ILE A 104 -4.10 -5.84 13.54
CA ILE A 104 -3.65 -4.45 13.39
C ILE A 104 -4.40 -3.53 14.36
N GLU A 105 -5.73 -3.62 14.39
CA GLU A 105 -6.57 -2.75 15.21
C GLU A 105 -6.28 -2.89 16.70
N SER A 106 -6.11 -4.14 17.18
CA SER A 106 -5.81 -4.40 18.58
C SER A 106 -4.45 -3.88 19.05
N ARG A 107 -3.45 -3.82 18.16
CA ARG A 107 -2.10 -3.37 18.50
C ARG A 107 -1.87 -1.89 18.29
N LEU A 108 -2.46 -1.33 17.25
CA LEU A 108 -2.26 0.05 16.88
C LEU A 108 -3.34 1.00 17.37
N GLU A 109 -4.44 0.47 17.92
CA GLU A 109 -5.59 1.25 18.41
C GLU A 109 -6.13 2.21 17.32
N THR A 110 -6.18 1.73 16.09
CA THR A 110 -6.62 2.48 14.91
C THR A 110 -7.48 1.60 14.02
N GLU A 111 -8.37 2.20 13.23
CA GLU A 111 -9.16 1.47 12.23
C GLU A 111 -8.28 1.08 11.04
N ALA A 112 -8.19 -0.22 10.73
CA ALA A 112 -7.66 -0.74 9.47
C ALA A 112 -8.80 -0.80 8.44
N SER A 113 -8.96 0.27 7.66
CA SER A 113 -10.08 0.40 6.72
C SER A 113 -9.77 -0.10 5.32
N SER A 114 -8.51 -0.36 4.99
CA SER A 114 -8.02 -0.75 3.67
C SER A 114 -7.36 -2.12 3.70
N TYR A 115 -7.59 -2.91 2.64
CA TYR A 115 -7.01 -4.22 2.44
C TYR A 115 -6.23 -4.26 1.12
N CYS A 116 -5.11 -5.00 1.08
CA CYS A 116 -4.38 -5.32 -0.15
C CYS A 116 -4.43 -6.83 -0.39
N TYR A 117 -4.83 -7.24 -1.61
CA TYR A 117 -4.84 -8.64 -2.01
C TYR A 117 -3.42 -9.14 -2.26
N LEU A 118 -3.15 -10.38 -1.81
CA LEU A 118 -1.87 -11.04 -2.05
C LEU A 118 -1.71 -11.34 -3.55
N PHE A 119 -0.55 -11.04 -4.12
CA PHE A 119 -0.19 -11.42 -5.49
C PHE A 119 -1.29 -11.10 -6.53
N TYR A 120 -2.09 -10.08 -6.27
CA TYR A 120 -3.27 -9.75 -7.06
C TYR A 120 -4.31 -10.89 -7.17
N HIS A 121 -4.28 -11.84 -6.22
CA HIS A 121 -5.22 -12.96 -6.18
C HIS A 121 -6.57 -12.55 -5.61
N VAL A 122 -7.48 -12.21 -6.50
CA VAL A 122 -8.84 -11.75 -6.17
C VAL A 122 -9.85 -12.82 -6.58
N THR A 123 -10.39 -13.56 -5.61
CA THR A 123 -11.53 -14.46 -5.82
C THR A 123 -12.80 -13.87 -5.21
N GLN A 124 -13.95 -14.35 -5.64
CA GLN A 124 -15.24 -13.93 -5.06
C GLN A 124 -15.33 -14.23 -3.56
N ALA A 125 -14.73 -15.34 -3.11
CA ALA A 125 -14.71 -15.73 -1.71
C ALA A 125 -13.87 -14.77 -0.87
N ILE A 126 -12.67 -14.42 -1.35
CA ILE A 126 -11.79 -13.48 -0.66
C ILE A 126 -12.40 -12.07 -0.65
N LYS A 127 -12.93 -11.62 -1.80
CA LYS A 127 -13.60 -10.32 -1.90
C LYS A 127 -14.80 -10.22 -0.94
N HIS A 128 -15.58 -11.29 -0.83
CA HIS A 128 -16.70 -11.38 0.13
C HIS A 128 -16.20 -11.29 1.58
N ALA A 129 -15.11 -12.01 1.91
CA ALA A 129 -14.49 -11.92 3.24
C ALA A 129 -14.00 -10.49 3.58
N VAL A 130 -13.44 -9.77 2.59
CA VAL A 130 -13.02 -8.36 2.76
C VAL A 130 -14.22 -7.46 3.08
N ILE A 131 -15.33 -7.64 2.38
CA ILE A 131 -16.58 -6.89 2.61
C ILE A 131 -17.15 -7.21 4.00
N GLU A 132 -17.26 -8.50 4.35
CA GLU A 132 -17.81 -8.95 5.64
C GLU A 132 -16.95 -8.52 6.82
N ALA A 133 -15.62 -8.49 6.69
CA ALA A 133 -14.72 -7.97 7.72
C ALA A 133 -14.85 -6.45 7.93
N GLY A 134 -15.63 -5.76 7.07
CA GLY A 134 -15.96 -4.36 7.21
C GLY A 134 -14.84 -3.41 6.73
N TYR A 135 -13.93 -3.88 5.88
CA TYR A 135 -13.06 -2.98 5.12
C TYR A 135 -13.89 -2.05 4.26
N LYS A 136 -13.35 -0.90 3.93
CA LYS A 136 -14.06 0.11 3.12
C LYS A 136 -13.58 0.11 1.67
N GLN A 137 -12.36 -0.29 1.43
CA GLN A 137 -11.73 -0.41 0.13
C GLN A 137 -10.61 -1.44 0.16
N SER A 138 -10.34 -2.00 -1.02
CA SER A 138 -9.17 -2.86 -1.24
C SER A 138 -8.59 -2.64 -2.63
N HIS A 139 -7.30 -2.89 -2.78
CA HIS A 139 -6.64 -2.90 -4.07
C HIS A 139 -5.93 -4.22 -4.32
N GLY A 140 -5.68 -4.51 -5.58
CA GLY A 140 -5.07 -5.75 -6.02
C GLY A 140 -5.32 -6.01 -7.50
N GLY A 141 -5.98 -5.07 -8.18
CA GLY A 141 -6.20 -5.16 -9.62
C GLY A 141 -4.92 -4.98 -10.44
N HIS A 142 -4.98 -5.44 -11.69
CA HIS A 142 -3.78 -5.70 -12.49
C HIS A 142 -3.42 -4.66 -13.53
N ASN A 143 -4.25 -3.64 -13.85
CA ASN A 143 -4.11 -3.15 -15.22
C ASN A 143 -3.57 -1.74 -15.41
N ALA A 144 -4.27 -0.72 -15.03
CA ALA A 144 -3.86 0.62 -15.39
C ALA A 144 -3.26 1.38 -14.21
N GLY A 145 -3.63 0.99 -13.00
CA GLY A 145 -3.20 1.66 -11.77
C GLY A 145 -3.68 3.10 -11.65
N PHE A 146 -4.72 3.46 -12.42
CA PHE A 146 -5.34 4.77 -12.35
C PHE A 146 -6.84 4.72 -12.66
N TYR A 147 -7.57 5.64 -12.06
CA TYR A 147 -9.00 5.83 -12.29
C TYR A 147 -9.27 7.26 -12.71
N SER A 148 -10.16 7.45 -13.68
CA SER A 148 -10.76 8.74 -13.89
C SER A 148 -11.56 9.14 -12.65
N LEU A 149 -11.42 10.37 -12.19
CA LEU A 149 -12.15 10.87 -11.01
C LEU A 149 -13.68 10.93 -11.24
N HIS A 150 -14.13 10.64 -12.47
CA HIS A 150 -15.53 10.71 -12.88
C HIS A 150 -16.13 9.36 -13.27
N GLU A 151 -15.39 8.26 -13.13
CA GLU A 151 -15.85 6.91 -13.47
C GLU A 151 -16.20 6.09 -12.22
N PRO A 152 -17.14 5.14 -12.32
CA PRO A 152 -17.45 4.22 -11.24
C PRO A 152 -16.22 3.37 -10.85
N VAL A 153 -15.99 3.21 -9.56
CA VAL A 153 -14.90 2.39 -9.00
C VAL A 153 -15.49 1.19 -8.25
N ASP A 154 -14.97 0.00 -8.51
CA ASP A 154 -15.17 -1.14 -7.63
C ASP A 154 -14.27 -1.00 -6.40
N TRP A 155 -14.82 -0.54 -5.29
CA TRP A 155 -14.08 -0.23 -4.07
C TRP A 155 -13.39 -1.45 -3.43
N PHE A 156 -13.78 -2.64 -3.83
CA PHE A 156 -13.20 -3.89 -3.33
C PHE A 156 -12.36 -4.61 -4.38
N ASP A 157 -11.98 -3.91 -5.44
CA ASP A 157 -11.07 -4.39 -6.47
C ASP A 157 -10.45 -3.21 -7.22
N VAL A 158 -9.85 -2.30 -6.47
CA VAL A 158 -9.22 -1.10 -7.04
C VAL A 158 -7.91 -1.49 -7.70
N ASP A 159 -7.72 -1.10 -8.96
CA ASP A 159 -6.46 -1.32 -9.67
C ASP A 159 -5.32 -0.54 -9.04
N CYS A 160 -4.14 -1.10 -9.11
CA CYS A 160 -2.91 -0.44 -8.71
C CYS A 160 -1.81 -0.71 -9.74
N ARG A 161 -0.74 0.04 -9.66
CA ARG A 161 0.39 -0.06 -10.57
C ARG A 161 1.68 -0.15 -9.79
N GLN A 162 2.49 -1.12 -10.11
CA GLN A 162 3.87 -1.15 -9.67
C GLN A 162 4.71 -0.20 -10.53
N ILE A 163 5.54 0.60 -9.88
CA ILE A 163 6.49 1.50 -10.55
C ILE A 163 7.84 0.80 -10.65
N THR A 164 8.41 0.82 -11.85
CA THR A 164 9.74 0.30 -12.10
C THR A 164 10.82 1.34 -11.84
N GLN A 165 12.07 0.88 -11.74
CA GLN A 165 13.21 1.72 -11.39
C GLN A 165 13.42 2.91 -12.34
N ASP A 166 13.16 2.72 -13.62
CA ASP A 166 13.48 3.71 -14.66
C ASP A 166 12.32 4.65 -15.01
N GLU A 167 11.14 4.44 -14.41
CA GLU A 167 9.97 5.26 -14.70
C GLU A 167 10.02 6.64 -14.03
N LYS A 168 9.70 7.66 -14.81
CA LYS A 168 9.52 9.04 -14.31
C LYS A 168 8.06 9.31 -13.94
N VAL A 169 7.84 10.13 -12.94
CA VAL A 169 6.49 10.56 -12.54
C VAL A 169 5.75 11.22 -13.69
N SER A 170 6.45 12.03 -14.51
CA SER A 170 5.91 12.68 -15.71
C SER A 170 5.38 11.73 -16.78
N GLU A 171 5.77 10.45 -16.75
CA GLU A 171 5.35 9.47 -17.75
C GLU A 171 4.00 8.83 -17.42
N TRP A 172 3.56 8.88 -16.17
CA TRP A 172 2.34 8.22 -15.74
C TRP A 172 1.32 9.12 -15.03
N VAL A 173 1.71 10.28 -14.48
CA VAL A 173 0.77 11.20 -13.84
C VAL A 173 -0.13 11.87 -14.88
N GLN A 174 -1.45 11.78 -14.68
CA GLN A 174 -2.46 12.38 -15.53
C GLN A 174 -3.46 13.18 -14.69
N ALA A 175 -3.73 14.43 -15.09
CA ALA A 175 -4.74 15.26 -14.46
C ALA A 175 -6.13 14.61 -14.54
N GLY A 176 -6.95 14.80 -13.50
CA GLY A 176 -8.29 14.21 -13.45
C GLY A 176 -8.31 12.70 -13.21
N HIS A 177 -7.21 12.10 -12.78
CA HIS A 177 -7.10 10.68 -12.45
C HIS A 177 -6.58 10.46 -11.03
N TRP A 178 -6.92 9.30 -10.46
CA TRP A 178 -6.34 8.80 -9.22
C TRP A 178 -5.39 7.64 -9.54
N HIS A 179 -4.12 7.80 -9.19
CA HIS A 179 -3.08 6.81 -9.38
C HIS A 179 -2.75 6.13 -8.06
N ILE A 180 -2.80 4.81 -8.03
CA ILE A 180 -2.39 3.99 -6.90
C ILE A 180 -1.08 3.30 -7.29
N VAL A 181 0.00 3.67 -6.64
CA VAL A 181 1.36 3.25 -6.95
C VAL A 181 1.88 2.34 -5.86
N VAL A 182 2.27 1.12 -6.23
CA VAL A 182 2.73 0.08 -5.31
C VAL A 182 4.25 -0.03 -5.31
N PHE A 183 4.82 -0.12 -4.12
CA PHE A 183 6.22 -0.43 -3.85
C PHE A 183 6.33 -1.62 -2.91
N HIS A 184 7.36 -2.45 -3.11
CA HIS A 184 7.73 -3.55 -2.21
C HIS A 184 9.12 -3.27 -1.62
N GLY A 185 10.20 -3.82 -2.21
CA GLY A 185 11.55 -3.59 -1.76
C GLY A 185 12.04 -2.15 -2.02
N ILE A 186 12.73 -1.55 -1.04
CA ILE A 186 13.44 -0.28 -1.21
C ILE A 186 14.93 -0.53 -0.95
N GLY A 187 15.71 -0.72 -2.00
CA GLY A 187 17.13 -1.04 -1.93
C GLY A 187 17.57 -2.06 -2.98
N THR A 188 17.82 -3.29 -2.57
CA THR A 188 18.29 -4.40 -3.41
C THR A 188 17.31 -5.56 -3.39
N TRP A 189 17.60 -6.64 -4.14
CA TRP A 189 16.81 -7.87 -4.14
C TRP A 189 16.73 -8.57 -2.77
N ASP A 190 17.64 -8.28 -1.86
CA ASP A 190 17.59 -8.79 -0.48
C ASP A 190 16.60 -8.00 0.39
N ASP A 191 16.05 -6.91 -0.12
CA ASP A 191 15.13 -6.03 0.59
C ASP A 191 13.64 -6.26 0.23
N GLY A 192 13.32 -7.04 -0.81
CA GLY A 192 11.95 -7.34 -1.20
C GLY A 192 11.76 -7.58 -2.70
N TRP A 193 10.53 -7.87 -3.08
CA TRP A 193 10.12 -8.09 -4.46
C TRP A 193 10.29 -6.82 -5.30
N GLU A 194 10.76 -6.98 -6.55
CA GLU A 194 10.96 -5.90 -7.53
C GLU A 194 11.44 -4.58 -6.90
N PRO A 195 12.62 -4.58 -6.26
CA PRO A 195 13.07 -3.45 -5.47
C PRO A 195 13.39 -2.25 -6.35
N ILE A 196 13.10 -1.06 -5.83
CA ILE A 196 13.62 0.19 -6.37
C ILE A 196 14.77 0.67 -5.48
N THR A 197 15.87 1.17 -6.06
CA THR A 197 16.95 1.68 -5.25
C THR A 197 16.51 2.91 -4.44
N THR A 198 17.15 3.13 -3.29
CA THR A 198 16.85 4.30 -2.44
C THR A 198 17.03 5.62 -3.20
N GLU A 199 18.04 5.70 -4.07
CA GLU A 199 18.34 6.87 -4.89
C GLU A 199 17.23 7.12 -5.91
N GLN A 200 16.76 6.09 -6.59
CA GLN A 200 15.68 6.20 -7.57
C GLN A 200 14.34 6.52 -6.91
N PHE A 201 14.03 5.87 -5.79
CA PHE A 201 12.85 6.22 -5.00
C PHE A 201 12.88 7.70 -4.59
N ASN A 202 14.04 8.19 -4.07
CA ASN A 202 14.18 9.60 -3.72
C ASN A 202 14.03 10.52 -4.94
N ALA A 203 14.56 10.14 -6.11
CA ALA A 203 14.44 10.92 -7.34
C ALA A 203 12.98 11.02 -7.80
N GLN A 204 12.21 9.93 -7.74
CA GLN A 204 10.77 9.91 -8.04
C GLN A 204 9.98 10.78 -7.06
N MET A 205 10.29 10.71 -5.76
CA MET A 205 9.63 11.57 -4.76
C MET A 205 9.96 13.05 -4.96
N ALA A 206 11.19 13.36 -5.34
CA ALA A 206 11.58 14.74 -5.70
C ALA A 206 10.80 15.26 -6.91
N GLU A 207 10.66 14.46 -7.97
CA GLU A 207 9.86 14.82 -9.14
C GLU A 207 8.37 14.98 -8.76
N LEU A 208 7.82 14.07 -7.99
CA LEU A 208 6.43 14.16 -7.49
C LEU A 208 6.19 15.42 -6.67
N ALA A 209 7.20 15.86 -5.89
CA ALA A 209 7.11 17.10 -5.13
C ALA A 209 7.00 18.34 -6.04
N VAL A 210 7.69 18.35 -7.18
CA VAL A 210 7.55 19.43 -8.18
C VAL A 210 6.11 19.50 -8.71
N PHE A 211 5.49 18.36 -9.02
CA PHE A 211 4.09 18.31 -9.45
C PHE A 211 3.12 18.75 -8.35
N ARG A 212 3.36 18.34 -7.09
CA ARG A 212 2.57 18.79 -5.95
C ARG A 212 2.65 20.31 -5.77
N ASP A 213 3.87 20.85 -5.79
CA ASP A 213 4.12 22.28 -5.54
C ASP A 213 3.56 23.17 -6.66
N SER A 214 3.46 22.64 -7.88
CA SER A 214 2.74 23.31 -8.98
C SER A 214 1.21 23.25 -8.88
N GLY A 215 0.67 22.44 -7.95
CA GLY A 215 -0.75 22.19 -7.82
C GLY A 215 -1.32 21.17 -8.79
N ALA A 216 -0.49 20.53 -9.61
CA ALA A 216 -0.91 19.51 -10.58
C ALA A 216 -1.25 18.17 -9.94
N VAL A 217 -0.69 17.88 -8.75
CA VAL A 217 -0.86 16.63 -8.01
C VAL A 217 -1.25 16.90 -6.56
N LYS A 218 -2.06 16.01 -5.99
CA LYS A 218 -2.26 15.87 -4.54
C LYS A 218 -1.86 14.46 -4.14
N VAL A 219 -0.86 14.35 -3.25
CA VAL A 219 -0.49 13.07 -2.64
C VAL A 219 -1.40 12.83 -1.43
N VAL A 220 -2.02 11.65 -1.39
CA VAL A 220 -3.02 11.28 -0.38
C VAL A 220 -2.82 9.80 0.00
N THR A 221 -3.27 9.40 1.20
CA THR A 221 -3.34 7.96 1.50
C THR A 221 -4.40 7.27 0.63
N PHE A 222 -4.34 5.94 0.51
CA PHE A 222 -5.31 5.16 -0.25
C PHE A 222 -6.74 5.39 0.27
N LYS A 223 -6.94 5.38 1.58
CA LYS A 223 -8.22 5.70 2.24
C LYS A 223 -8.73 7.10 1.90
N GLU A 224 -7.86 8.10 1.91
CA GLU A 224 -8.27 9.47 1.61
C GLU A 224 -8.59 9.64 0.12
N GLY A 225 -7.86 8.99 -0.78
CA GLY A 225 -8.19 8.93 -2.22
C GLY A 225 -9.57 8.33 -2.44
N ALA A 226 -9.84 7.15 -1.89
CA ALA A 226 -11.14 6.50 -1.96
C ALA A 226 -12.28 7.37 -1.39
N LYS A 227 -12.05 8.04 -0.27
CA LYS A 227 -13.03 8.94 0.35
C LYS A 227 -13.35 10.16 -0.52
N ARG A 228 -12.38 10.70 -1.24
CA ARG A 228 -12.57 11.83 -2.15
C ARG A 228 -13.44 11.45 -3.34
N LEU A 229 -13.15 10.30 -3.97
CA LEU A 229 -13.92 9.82 -5.11
C LEU A 229 -15.37 9.43 -4.76
N ARG A 230 -15.62 8.93 -3.55
CA ARG A 230 -16.99 8.63 -3.10
C ARG A 230 -17.86 9.85 -2.88
N ARG A 231 -17.27 11.03 -2.78
CA ARG A 231 -17.97 12.30 -2.54
C ARG A 231 -18.17 13.14 -3.80
N SER A 232 -17.45 12.80 -4.85
CA SER A 232 -17.59 13.43 -6.17
C SER A 232 -18.74 12.80 -6.96
#